data_3475f6cc5c90137dd7bcb833512627a3
#
_entry.id   3475f6cc5c90137dd7bcb833512627a3
#
_cell.length_a   1.000
_cell.length_b   1.000
_cell.length_c   1.000
_cell.angle_alpha   90.00
_cell.angle_beta   90.00
_cell.angle_gamma   90.00
#
_symmetry.space_group_name_H-M   'P 1'
#
loop_
_entity.id
_entity.type
_entity.pdbx_description
1 polymer ?
#
loop_
_entity_poly.entity_id
_entity_poly.type
_entity_poly.pdbx_seq_one_letter_code
_entity_poly.pdbx_strand_id
1 'polypeptide(L)'
;MLDVSRHFMPLPVIYRTLDGMAAVKLNVFHWHLTDDQGFRIESKRFPLLTAKGSDGLFYTQDQVRDVIAYASARGIRVVPEFDIPGHVTSWLVGMPQLGSVQRPYEISRTFGIWDGALDPTRDSTYKFLDAFIGEMGALFPDDYLHFGGDESNGADWKANPSIVAFMQSHNMKSTDELQTYFSIRLLELVHQHHKQMVGWDEILTPGTPKDAVIQSWRGVESLAVAAKQGNRGILSAPYYLDGMKTAESMYLDDPIPDNTTLTPDQQKLILGGEVCMWAEQITAQTVDSRVWPRTAALAERFWSPRQTRDVPDMYRRLAIESIRLDSLGLTHISGPESGLRQLAGSEAAASQLAILISTLSPVSFSDRYQQQKTSQLTPMSNAVDYTRPDPPLREDLRLLVNPYLHSATPSDYATAHRQLQILFQSWIASGPALDALAPEHPKLNQLTLRRSQIVQLGKLGMQSLASIESHTLPSTTWIEAQNKLLKTSADHSELTDFVILPPLQQLVDLTAKH
;
A
#
# COMPACT_ATOMS: atom_id res chain seq x y z
N MET A 1 -6.33 -4.34 -4.89
CA MET A 1 -7.22 -3.20 -4.59
C MET A 1 -6.52 -1.89 -4.87
N LEU A 2 -7.26 -0.90 -5.37
CA LEU A 2 -6.79 0.47 -5.53
C LEU A 2 -7.82 1.44 -4.94
N ASP A 3 -7.39 2.20 -3.93
CA ASP A 3 -8.17 3.30 -3.37
C ASP A 3 -8.11 4.51 -4.31
N VAL A 4 -9.27 5.01 -4.69
CA VAL A 4 -9.41 6.22 -5.53
C VAL A 4 -10.20 7.32 -4.81
N SER A 5 -10.56 7.07 -3.54
CA SER A 5 -11.34 7.98 -2.72
C SER A 5 -10.46 9.00 -2.00
N ARG A 6 -9.41 8.55 -1.28
CA ARG A 6 -8.51 9.44 -0.54
C ARG A 6 -7.80 10.40 -1.48
N HIS A 7 -7.24 9.89 -2.58
CA HIS A 7 -6.80 10.69 -3.73
C HIS A 7 -7.36 10.11 -5.01
N PHE A 8 -7.97 10.97 -5.83
CA PHE A 8 -8.59 10.54 -7.08
C PHE A 8 -7.54 10.09 -8.11
N MET A 9 -7.80 8.94 -8.76
CA MET A 9 -6.96 8.38 -9.80
C MET A 9 -7.67 8.54 -11.16
N PRO A 10 -7.14 9.36 -12.09
CA PRO A 10 -7.78 9.54 -13.42
C PRO A 10 -7.69 8.25 -14.25
N LEU A 11 -8.59 8.12 -15.25
CA LEU A 11 -8.70 6.92 -16.09
C LEU A 11 -7.37 6.39 -16.66
N PRO A 12 -6.41 7.23 -17.11
CA PRO A 12 -5.13 6.70 -17.58
C PRO A 12 -4.36 5.90 -16.51
N VAL A 13 -4.53 6.23 -15.22
CA VAL A 13 -3.96 5.43 -14.11
C VAL A 13 -4.65 4.08 -14.02
N ILE A 14 -5.99 4.07 -14.12
CA ILE A 14 -6.77 2.82 -14.05
C ILE A 14 -6.39 1.89 -15.21
N TYR A 15 -6.34 2.40 -16.44
CA TYR A 15 -6.01 1.59 -17.62
C TYR A 15 -4.60 0.99 -17.53
N ARG A 16 -3.57 1.79 -17.19
CA ARG A 16 -2.22 1.23 -17.05
C ARG A 16 -2.07 0.28 -15.87
N THR A 17 -2.84 0.48 -14.77
CA THR A 17 -2.91 -0.50 -13.68
C THR A 17 -3.46 -1.83 -14.18
N LEU A 18 -4.54 -1.83 -14.97
CA LEU A 18 -5.11 -3.02 -15.59
C LEU A 18 -4.13 -3.69 -16.56
N ASP A 19 -3.36 -2.91 -17.32
CA ASP A 19 -2.29 -3.46 -18.18
C ASP A 19 -1.21 -4.17 -17.37
N GLY A 20 -0.77 -3.55 -16.28
CA GLY A 20 0.17 -4.17 -15.34
C GLY A 20 -0.39 -5.44 -14.70
N MET A 21 -1.65 -5.43 -14.25
CA MET A 21 -2.34 -6.61 -13.72
C MET A 21 -2.39 -7.75 -14.75
N ALA A 22 -2.76 -7.44 -16.00
CA ALA A 22 -2.80 -8.43 -17.08
C ALA A 22 -1.41 -9.04 -17.34
N ALA A 23 -0.36 -8.21 -17.34
CA ALA A 23 1.02 -8.66 -17.55
C ALA A 23 1.46 -9.73 -16.55
N VAL A 24 1.02 -9.61 -15.29
CA VAL A 24 1.39 -10.52 -14.19
C VAL A 24 0.24 -11.47 -13.79
N LYS A 25 -0.83 -11.54 -14.60
CA LYS A 25 -1.98 -12.45 -14.42
C LYS A 25 -2.78 -12.23 -13.13
N LEU A 26 -2.81 -11.02 -12.59
CA LEU A 26 -3.78 -10.66 -11.56
C LEU A 26 -5.16 -10.55 -12.21
N ASN A 27 -6.17 -11.20 -11.62
CA ASN A 27 -7.43 -11.49 -12.29
C ASN A 27 -8.65 -10.79 -11.67
N VAL A 28 -8.49 -10.04 -10.58
CA VAL A 28 -9.55 -9.25 -9.95
C VAL A 28 -9.03 -7.85 -9.64
N PHE A 29 -9.71 -6.84 -10.16
CA PHE A 29 -9.51 -5.44 -9.82
C PHE A 29 -10.55 -5.03 -8.80
N HIS A 30 -10.14 -4.93 -7.53
CA HIS A 30 -10.95 -4.39 -6.45
C HIS A 30 -10.81 -2.86 -6.46
N TRP A 31 -11.91 -2.17 -6.70
CA TRP A 31 -11.96 -0.73 -6.91
C TRP A 31 -12.65 -0.04 -5.75
N HIS A 32 -11.88 0.54 -4.83
CA HIS A 32 -12.39 1.24 -3.64
C HIS A 32 -12.86 2.63 -4.03
N LEU A 33 -14.17 2.76 -4.26
CA LEU A 33 -14.80 3.90 -4.94
C LEU A 33 -15.33 4.97 -3.99
N THR A 34 -15.56 4.65 -2.72
CA THR A 34 -16.15 5.58 -1.76
C THR A 34 -15.51 5.48 -0.39
N ASP A 35 -15.22 6.63 0.20
CA ASP A 35 -14.72 6.80 1.55
C ASP A 35 -15.02 8.23 2.04
N ASP A 36 -14.56 8.63 3.21
CA ASP A 36 -14.80 9.94 3.82
C ASP A 36 -14.34 11.13 2.96
N GLN A 37 -13.31 10.93 2.10
CA GLN A 37 -12.69 11.98 1.28
C GLN A 37 -13.28 12.10 -0.11
N GLY A 38 -14.13 11.14 -0.52
CA GLY A 38 -14.76 11.26 -1.84
C GLY A 38 -15.66 10.11 -2.25
N PHE A 39 -16.78 10.48 -2.84
CA PHE A 39 -17.70 9.60 -3.53
C PHE A 39 -17.37 9.59 -5.04
N ARG A 40 -16.66 8.59 -5.53
CA ARG A 40 -15.98 8.63 -6.83
C ARG A 40 -16.71 7.97 -7.99
N ILE A 41 -17.99 7.63 -7.85
CA ILE A 41 -18.77 7.01 -8.92
C ILE A 41 -20.10 7.73 -9.12
N GLU A 42 -20.50 7.94 -10.38
CA GLU A 42 -21.78 8.53 -10.70
C GLU A 42 -22.95 7.64 -10.26
N SER A 43 -23.86 8.19 -9.46
CA SER A 43 -25.20 7.64 -9.29
C SER A 43 -26.23 8.53 -10.00
N LYS A 44 -26.91 7.97 -10.99
CA LYS A 44 -27.98 8.67 -11.70
C LYS A 44 -29.24 8.75 -10.85
N ARG A 45 -29.43 7.78 -9.95
CA ARG A 45 -30.56 7.71 -9.03
C ARG A 45 -30.40 8.69 -7.86
N PHE A 46 -29.16 8.90 -7.41
CA PHE A 46 -28.84 9.78 -6.29
C PHE A 46 -27.73 10.79 -6.66
N PRO A 47 -28.02 11.72 -7.60
CA PRO A 47 -26.98 12.59 -8.17
C PRO A 47 -26.32 13.52 -7.15
N LEU A 48 -26.94 13.75 -5.99
CA LEU A 48 -26.35 14.56 -4.92
C LEU A 48 -25.10 13.89 -4.29
N LEU A 49 -24.97 12.55 -4.37
CA LEU A 49 -23.79 11.84 -3.89
C LEU A 49 -22.51 12.34 -4.60
N THR A 50 -22.53 12.42 -5.92
CA THR A 50 -21.41 12.96 -6.69
C THR A 50 -21.37 14.48 -6.69
N ALA A 51 -22.53 15.15 -6.85
CA ALA A 51 -22.56 16.61 -6.95
C ALA A 51 -22.00 17.31 -5.71
N LYS A 52 -22.09 16.70 -4.53
CA LYS A 52 -21.63 17.27 -3.26
C LYS A 52 -20.47 16.48 -2.60
N GLY A 53 -20.40 15.17 -2.83
CA GLY A 53 -19.45 14.29 -2.15
C GLY A 53 -18.16 14.01 -2.94
N SER A 54 -17.97 14.58 -4.15
CA SER A 54 -16.85 14.21 -5.01
C SER A 54 -15.85 15.34 -5.33
N ASP A 55 -16.16 16.59 -5.05
CA ASP A 55 -15.45 17.77 -5.59
C ASP A 55 -15.38 17.81 -7.14
N GLY A 56 -16.33 17.16 -7.82
CA GLY A 56 -16.30 16.99 -9.28
C GLY A 56 -15.32 15.93 -9.79
N LEU A 57 -14.65 15.21 -8.89
CA LEU A 57 -13.70 14.14 -9.19
C LEU A 57 -14.39 12.77 -9.01
N PHE A 58 -14.96 12.25 -10.06
CA PHE A 58 -15.66 10.96 -10.08
C PHE A 58 -15.66 10.35 -11.48
N TYR A 59 -15.95 9.07 -11.58
CA TYR A 59 -16.13 8.37 -12.83
C TYR A 59 -17.60 8.35 -13.21
N THR A 60 -17.93 8.73 -14.46
CA THR A 60 -19.28 8.56 -15.00
C THR A 60 -19.59 7.07 -15.20
N GLN A 61 -20.87 6.69 -15.23
CA GLN A 61 -21.23 5.30 -15.48
C GLN A 61 -20.74 4.80 -16.86
N ASP A 62 -20.64 5.67 -17.84
CA ASP A 62 -20.08 5.30 -19.14
C ASP A 62 -18.58 5.01 -19.03
N GLN A 63 -17.83 5.83 -18.31
CA GLN A 63 -16.42 5.56 -18.01
C GLN A 63 -16.23 4.26 -17.22
N VAL A 64 -17.12 3.97 -16.28
CA VAL A 64 -17.09 2.70 -15.54
C VAL A 64 -17.32 1.51 -16.48
N ARG A 65 -18.29 1.60 -17.42
CA ARG A 65 -18.50 0.55 -18.43
C ARG A 65 -17.29 0.34 -19.30
N ASP A 66 -16.61 1.43 -19.71
CA ASP A 66 -15.38 1.36 -20.51
C ASP A 66 -14.26 0.66 -19.74
N VAL A 67 -14.09 0.98 -18.44
CA VAL A 67 -13.11 0.31 -17.56
C VAL A 67 -13.43 -1.18 -17.42
N ILE A 68 -14.70 -1.54 -17.20
CA ILE A 68 -15.13 -2.94 -17.09
C ILE A 68 -14.86 -3.69 -18.39
N ALA A 69 -15.20 -3.11 -19.53
CA ALA A 69 -14.94 -3.72 -20.85
C ALA A 69 -13.44 -3.90 -21.09
N TYR A 70 -12.64 -2.89 -20.75
CA TYR A 70 -11.18 -2.93 -20.88
C TYR A 70 -10.55 -4.01 -19.99
N ALA A 71 -11.00 -4.14 -18.74
CA ALA A 71 -10.58 -5.18 -17.81
C ALA A 71 -11.00 -6.58 -18.31
N SER A 72 -12.25 -6.73 -18.73
CA SER A 72 -12.79 -8.01 -19.24
C SER A 72 -12.03 -8.52 -20.46
N ALA A 73 -11.63 -7.63 -21.39
CA ALA A 73 -10.80 -7.98 -22.54
C ALA A 73 -9.40 -8.51 -22.14
N ARG A 74 -9.00 -8.33 -20.88
CA ARG A 74 -7.75 -8.81 -20.27
C ARG A 74 -7.94 -9.97 -19.30
N GLY A 75 -9.17 -10.51 -19.19
CA GLY A 75 -9.50 -11.57 -18.24
C GLY A 75 -9.55 -11.09 -16.79
N ILE A 76 -9.73 -9.80 -16.56
CA ILE A 76 -9.80 -9.19 -15.22
C ILE A 76 -11.26 -8.86 -14.91
N ARG A 77 -11.72 -9.33 -13.75
CA ARG A 77 -13.00 -8.99 -13.14
C ARG A 77 -12.87 -7.67 -12.39
N VAL A 78 -13.95 -6.88 -12.34
CA VAL A 78 -13.97 -5.62 -11.58
C VAL A 78 -14.98 -5.74 -10.45
N VAL A 79 -14.50 -5.71 -9.20
CA VAL A 79 -15.29 -5.73 -7.98
C VAL A 79 -15.26 -4.34 -7.36
N PRO A 80 -16.39 -3.61 -7.33
CA PRO A 80 -16.45 -2.30 -6.69
C PRO A 80 -16.59 -2.42 -5.19
N GLU A 81 -16.01 -1.47 -4.46
CA GLU A 81 -16.25 -1.28 -3.04
C GLU A 81 -17.00 0.04 -2.78
N PHE A 82 -18.03 -0.06 -1.94
CA PHE A 82 -18.84 1.04 -1.42
C PHE A 82 -18.83 0.94 0.09
N ASP A 83 -17.86 1.56 0.74
CA ASP A 83 -17.65 1.37 2.16
C ASP A 83 -18.77 1.96 3.01
N ILE A 84 -19.38 1.11 3.84
CA ILE A 84 -20.48 1.39 4.78
C ILE A 84 -20.43 0.38 5.95
N PRO A 85 -20.96 0.68 7.14
CA PRO A 85 -21.68 1.88 7.56
C PRO A 85 -20.79 3.02 8.04
N GLY A 86 -19.49 2.79 8.30
CA GLY A 86 -18.45 3.78 8.52
C GLY A 86 -17.90 4.32 7.20
N HIS A 87 -16.89 5.19 7.23
CA HIS A 87 -16.25 5.77 6.04
C HIS A 87 -17.21 6.45 5.05
N VAL A 88 -18.27 7.06 5.56
CA VAL A 88 -19.40 7.55 4.76
C VAL A 88 -19.54 9.07 4.72
N THR A 89 -18.56 9.82 5.21
CA THR A 89 -18.70 11.29 5.26
C THR A 89 -19.01 11.87 3.89
N SER A 90 -18.40 11.39 2.81
CA SER A 90 -18.69 11.83 1.45
C SER A 90 -20.13 11.54 1.00
N TRP A 91 -20.71 10.44 1.47
CA TRP A 91 -22.13 10.11 1.24
C TRP A 91 -23.03 11.10 1.99
N LEU A 92 -22.70 11.38 3.25
CA LEU A 92 -23.50 12.22 4.14
C LEU A 92 -23.49 13.70 3.73
N VAL A 93 -22.44 14.16 3.04
CA VAL A 93 -22.44 15.50 2.43
C VAL A 93 -23.55 15.67 1.40
N GLY A 94 -23.81 14.63 0.60
CA GLY A 94 -24.87 14.61 -0.39
C GLY A 94 -26.25 14.25 0.20
N MET A 95 -26.26 13.35 1.17
CA MET A 95 -27.45 12.70 1.72
C MET A 95 -27.44 12.70 3.26
N PRO A 96 -27.45 13.88 3.92
CA PRO A 96 -27.27 13.97 5.38
C PRO A 96 -28.34 13.24 6.18
N GLN A 97 -29.53 13.01 5.59
CA GLN A 97 -30.62 12.26 6.21
C GLN A 97 -30.29 10.77 6.45
N LEU A 98 -29.24 10.22 5.82
CA LEU A 98 -28.79 8.86 6.06
C LEU A 98 -27.95 8.75 7.33
N GLY A 99 -27.38 9.86 7.81
CA GLY A 99 -26.51 9.87 8.97
C GLY A 99 -27.21 9.57 10.28
N SER A 100 -26.50 8.91 11.16
CA SER A 100 -26.97 8.59 12.53
C SER A 100 -27.20 9.84 13.38
N VAL A 101 -26.42 10.89 13.16
CA VAL A 101 -26.58 12.20 13.77
C VAL A 101 -26.95 13.21 12.69
N GLN A 102 -28.00 13.98 12.92
CA GLN A 102 -28.43 15.02 11.97
C GLN A 102 -27.59 16.27 12.17
N ARG A 103 -26.64 16.52 11.30
CA ARG A 103 -25.78 17.71 11.26
C ARG A 103 -25.37 18.03 9.82
N PRO A 104 -24.87 19.23 9.52
CA PRO A 104 -24.14 19.47 8.29
C PRO A 104 -22.87 18.60 8.25
N TYR A 105 -22.61 18.00 7.08
CA TYR A 105 -21.42 17.23 6.83
C TYR A 105 -20.57 17.92 5.75
N GLU A 106 -19.27 17.84 5.89
CA GLU A 106 -18.29 18.33 4.90
C GLU A 106 -17.36 17.18 4.53
N ILE A 107 -16.86 17.15 3.30
CA ILE A 107 -15.88 16.14 2.87
C ILE A 107 -14.66 16.19 3.81
N SER A 108 -14.28 15.05 4.35
CA SER A 108 -13.07 14.95 5.16
C SER A 108 -11.84 15.22 4.30
N ARG A 109 -10.95 16.09 4.79
CA ARG A 109 -9.70 16.41 4.09
C ARG A 109 -8.50 15.72 4.72
N THR A 110 -8.63 15.27 5.96
CA THR A 110 -7.64 14.51 6.70
C THR A 110 -7.99 13.03 6.70
N PHE A 111 -7.05 12.20 7.12
CA PHE A 111 -7.19 10.74 7.11
C PHE A 111 -7.35 10.22 8.54
N GLY A 112 -8.13 9.16 8.71
CA GLY A 112 -8.40 8.55 10.00
C GLY A 112 -9.79 7.92 10.07
N ILE A 113 -10.18 7.52 11.28
CA ILE A 113 -11.49 6.94 11.59
C ILE A 113 -12.40 8.07 12.10
N TRP A 114 -13.51 8.31 11.40
CA TRP A 114 -14.44 9.38 11.72
C TRP A 114 -15.72 8.84 12.35
N ASP A 115 -16.43 9.71 13.08
CA ASP A 115 -17.65 9.34 13.82
C ASP A 115 -18.87 9.15 12.91
N GLY A 116 -18.84 9.72 11.70
CA GLY A 116 -19.95 9.67 10.75
C GLY A 116 -20.30 8.24 10.35
N ALA A 117 -21.52 7.81 10.62
CA ALA A 117 -22.01 6.49 10.25
C ALA A 117 -23.46 6.55 9.76
N LEU A 118 -23.82 5.62 8.85
CA LEU A 118 -25.23 5.44 8.47
C LEU A 118 -26.07 5.02 9.68
N ASP A 119 -27.35 5.42 9.69
CA ASP A 119 -28.30 5.00 10.73
C ASP A 119 -28.88 3.61 10.39
N PRO A 120 -28.48 2.56 11.11
CA PRO A 120 -28.90 1.19 10.83
C PRO A 120 -30.30 0.86 11.36
N THR A 121 -30.97 1.79 12.04
CA THR A 121 -32.28 1.54 12.67
C THR A 121 -33.43 2.00 11.81
N ARG A 122 -33.16 2.79 10.75
CA ARG A 122 -34.23 3.37 9.90
C ARG A 122 -34.47 2.52 8.65
N ASP A 123 -35.70 2.18 8.39
CA ASP A 123 -36.10 1.51 7.14
C ASP A 123 -35.79 2.36 5.89
N SER A 124 -35.77 3.69 6.02
CA SER A 124 -35.37 4.58 4.93
C SER A 124 -33.94 4.37 4.47
N THR A 125 -33.01 4.02 5.38
CA THR A 125 -31.63 3.69 5.05
C THR A 125 -31.58 2.45 4.16
N TYR A 126 -32.33 1.40 4.49
CA TYR A 126 -32.35 0.17 3.68
C TYR A 126 -33.10 0.35 2.34
N LYS A 127 -34.15 1.18 2.29
CA LYS A 127 -34.79 1.55 1.02
C LYS A 127 -33.85 2.31 0.09
N PHE A 128 -33.01 3.18 0.66
CA PHE A 128 -31.97 3.86 -0.10
C PHE A 128 -30.90 2.87 -0.58
N LEU A 129 -30.39 2.00 0.31
CA LEU A 129 -29.38 0.99 -0.02
C LEU A 129 -29.88 0.00 -1.08
N ASP A 130 -31.11 -0.49 -0.96
CA ASP A 130 -31.77 -1.34 -1.96
C ASP A 130 -31.74 -0.70 -3.36
N ALA A 131 -32.14 0.57 -3.42
CA ALA A 131 -32.17 1.31 -4.66
C ALA A 131 -30.76 1.58 -5.23
N PHE A 132 -29.78 1.83 -4.37
CA PHE A 132 -28.38 2.04 -4.73
C PHE A 132 -27.71 0.73 -5.21
N ILE A 133 -27.91 -0.36 -4.47
CA ILE A 133 -27.41 -1.69 -4.82
C ILE A 133 -28.00 -2.14 -6.17
N GLY A 134 -29.29 -1.88 -6.40
CA GLY A 134 -29.92 -2.18 -7.69
C GLY A 134 -29.28 -1.42 -8.86
N GLU A 135 -28.93 -0.14 -8.67
CA GLU A 135 -28.23 0.67 -9.68
C GLU A 135 -26.80 0.16 -9.92
N MET A 136 -26.03 -0.03 -8.87
CA MET A 136 -24.63 -0.45 -8.96
C MET A 136 -24.51 -1.92 -9.40
N GLY A 137 -25.39 -2.80 -8.93
CA GLY A 137 -25.44 -4.19 -9.35
C GLY A 137 -25.76 -4.38 -10.84
N ALA A 138 -26.55 -3.47 -11.43
CA ALA A 138 -26.78 -3.45 -12.87
C ALA A 138 -25.58 -2.86 -13.66
N LEU A 139 -24.79 -1.98 -13.06
CA LEU A 139 -23.62 -1.37 -13.68
C LEU A 139 -22.42 -2.33 -13.68
N PHE A 140 -22.18 -3.05 -12.58
CA PHE A 140 -21.10 -4.00 -12.42
C PHE A 140 -21.58 -5.43 -12.68
N PRO A 141 -21.14 -6.09 -13.76
CA PRO A 141 -21.61 -7.43 -14.11
C PRO A 141 -21.05 -8.54 -13.22
N ASP A 142 -20.02 -8.26 -12.42
CA ASP A 142 -19.44 -9.23 -11.48
C ASP A 142 -20.47 -9.69 -10.45
N ASP A 143 -20.35 -10.93 -10.00
CA ASP A 143 -21.23 -11.50 -8.98
C ASP A 143 -21.01 -10.88 -7.59
N TYR A 144 -19.88 -10.20 -7.37
CA TYR A 144 -19.50 -9.67 -6.07
C TYR A 144 -19.59 -8.15 -6.01
N LEU A 145 -20.07 -7.66 -4.87
CA LEU A 145 -19.98 -6.27 -4.45
C LEU A 145 -19.35 -6.24 -3.05
N HIS A 146 -18.38 -5.36 -2.87
CA HIS A 146 -17.72 -5.15 -1.60
C HIS A 146 -18.34 -3.95 -0.88
N PHE A 147 -18.62 -4.11 0.41
CA PHE A 147 -19.28 -3.07 1.22
C PHE A 147 -18.47 -2.63 2.44
N GLY A 148 -17.16 -2.90 2.43
CA GLY A 148 -16.28 -2.48 3.52
C GLY A 148 -16.68 -3.09 4.85
N GLY A 149 -17.14 -2.25 5.75
CA GLY A 149 -17.62 -2.62 7.09
C GLY A 149 -16.58 -2.43 8.18
N ASP A 150 -15.39 -1.94 7.82
CA ASP A 150 -14.29 -1.67 8.73
C ASP A 150 -14.48 -0.39 9.55
N GLU A 151 -13.76 -0.32 10.63
CA GLU A 151 -13.48 0.86 11.46
C GLU A 151 -14.71 1.70 11.89
N SER A 152 -15.91 1.12 11.92
CA SER A 152 -17.08 1.81 12.46
C SER A 152 -16.97 1.91 13.99
N ASN A 153 -16.57 3.08 14.49
CA ASN A 153 -16.31 3.29 15.94
C ASN A 153 -17.59 3.39 16.79
N GLY A 154 -18.77 3.50 16.15
CA GLY A 154 -20.06 3.58 16.80
C GLY A 154 -20.31 4.85 17.64
N ALA A 155 -19.48 5.88 17.48
CA ALA A 155 -19.62 7.12 18.26
C ALA A 155 -20.93 7.84 17.98
N ASP A 156 -21.28 8.04 16.70
CA ASP A 156 -22.56 8.65 16.31
C ASP A 156 -23.77 7.77 16.69
N TRP A 157 -23.62 6.44 16.71
CA TRP A 157 -24.68 5.55 17.20
C TRP A 157 -24.94 5.73 18.68
N LYS A 158 -23.89 5.81 19.49
CA LYS A 158 -24.00 6.05 20.94
C LYS A 158 -24.51 7.45 21.27
N ALA A 159 -24.25 8.42 20.41
CA ALA A 159 -24.70 9.80 20.58
C ALA A 159 -26.20 9.99 20.23
N ASN A 160 -26.84 9.04 19.52
CA ASN A 160 -28.24 9.14 19.13
C ASN A 160 -29.14 8.36 20.10
N PRO A 161 -29.99 9.05 20.93
CA PRO A 161 -30.86 8.38 21.89
C PRO A 161 -31.85 7.38 21.25
N SER A 162 -32.29 7.62 20.02
CA SER A 162 -33.22 6.71 19.32
C SER A 162 -32.52 5.41 18.93
N ILE A 163 -31.25 5.47 18.51
CA ILE A 163 -30.44 4.29 18.22
C ILE A 163 -30.16 3.51 19.50
N VAL A 164 -29.81 4.20 20.59
CA VAL A 164 -29.60 3.57 21.91
C VAL A 164 -30.88 2.85 22.37
N ALA A 165 -32.05 3.50 22.26
CA ALA A 165 -33.33 2.89 22.60
C ALA A 165 -33.65 1.67 21.70
N PHE A 166 -33.33 1.75 20.41
CA PHE A 166 -33.46 0.62 19.49
C PHE A 166 -32.58 -0.57 19.92
N MET A 167 -31.31 -0.32 20.22
CA MET A 167 -30.39 -1.35 20.73
C MET A 167 -30.93 -2.01 21.99
N GLN A 168 -31.42 -1.23 22.94
CA GLN A 168 -32.02 -1.75 24.17
C GLN A 168 -33.24 -2.62 23.92
N SER A 169 -34.14 -2.18 23.04
CA SER A 169 -35.38 -2.94 22.69
C SER A 169 -35.06 -4.26 21.96
N HIS A 170 -33.92 -4.35 21.31
CA HIS A 170 -33.46 -5.56 20.62
C HIS A 170 -32.42 -6.37 21.44
N ASN A 171 -32.21 -6.02 22.72
CA ASN A 171 -31.25 -6.64 23.63
C ASN A 171 -29.79 -6.60 23.11
N MET A 172 -29.45 -5.63 22.26
CA MET A 172 -28.07 -5.42 21.79
C MET A 172 -27.24 -4.74 22.87
N LYS A 173 -26.05 -5.28 23.14
CA LYS A 173 -25.19 -4.83 24.25
C LYS A 173 -24.04 -3.95 23.78
N SER A 174 -23.70 -4.00 22.50
CA SER A 174 -22.59 -3.25 21.90
C SER A 174 -22.93 -2.71 20.51
N THR A 175 -22.16 -1.73 20.08
CA THR A 175 -22.24 -1.22 18.70
C THR A 175 -21.83 -2.27 17.67
N ASP A 176 -21.03 -3.27 18.03
CA ASP A 176 -20.66 -4.38 17.15
C ASP A 176 -21.87 -5.29 16.85
N GLU A 177 -22.75 -5.50 17.85
CA GLU A 177 -24.02 -6.21 17.62
C GLU A 177 -24.96 -5.43 16.70
N LEU A 178 -24.97 -4.09 16.81
CA LEU A 178 -25.72 -3.23 15.91
C LEU A 178 -25.12 -3.26 14.48
N GLN A 179 -23.81 -3.28 14.35
CA GLN A 179 -23.13 -3.45 13.06
C GLN A 179 -23.44 -4.83 12.45
N THR A 180 -23.46 -5.88 13.27
CA THR A 180 -23.88 -7.22 12.84
C THR A 180 -25.32 -7.21 12.29
N TYR A 181 -26.24 -6.54 13.00
CA TYR A 181 -27.62 -6.36 12.54
C TYR A 181 -27.67 -5.65 11.18
N PHE A 182 -26.89 -4.57 11.02
CA PHE A 182 -26.78 -3.84 9.76
C PHE A 182 -26.27 -4.74 8.64
N SER A 183 -25.16 -5.46 8.88
CA SER A 183 -24.50 -6.32 7.89
C SER A 183 -25.42 -7.46 7.42
N ILE A 184 -26.21 -8.06 8.31
CA ILE A 184 -27.17 -9.11 7.94
C ILE A 184 -28.26 -8.54 7.03
N ARG A 185 -28.86 -7.40 7.37
CA ARG A 185 -29.86 -6.74 6.52
C ARG A 185 -29.30 -6.29 5.17
N LEU A 186 -28.06 -5.80 5.17
CA LEU A 186 -27.36 -5.42 3.93
C LEU A 186 -27.17 -6.64 3.02
N LEU A 187 -26.71 -7.75 3.58
CA LEU A 187 -26.49 -9.00 2.85
C LEU A 187 -27.80 -9.52 2.23
N GLU A 188 -28.94 -9.41 2.93
CA GLU A 188 -30.26 -9.75 2.37
C GLU A 188 -30.59 -8.90 1.15
N LEU A 189 -30.31 -7.59 1.17
CA LEU A 189 -30.50 -6.70 0.02
C LEU A 189 -29.58 -7.08 -1.14
N VAL A 190 -28.31 -7.36 -0.86
CA VAL A 190 -27.32 -7.80 -1.88
C VAL A 190 -27.81 -9.06 -2.59
N HIS A 191 -28.35 -10.04 -1.85
CA HIS A 191 -28.93 -11.27 -2.41
C HIS A 191 -30.17 -11.02 -3.26
N GLN A 192 -31.05 -10.08 -2.86
CA GLN A 192 -32.21 -9.70 -3.66
C GLN A 192 -31.85 -9.19 -5.05
N HIS A 193 -30.66 -8.57 -5.16
CA HIS A 193 -30.10 -8.14 -6.44
C HIS A 193 -29.19 -9.17 -7.11
N HIS A 194 -29.25 -10.46 -6.68
CA HIS A 194 -28.48 -11.57 -7.22
C HIS A 194 -26.96 -11.38 -7.16
N LYS A 195 -26.48 -10.66 -6.13
CA LYS A 195 -25.06 -10.43 -5.87
C LYS A 195 -24.62 -11.16 -4.60
N GLN A 196 -23.30 -11.27 -4.43
CA GLN A 196 -22.64 -11.82 -3.25
C GLN A 196 -21.89 -10.70 -2.54
N MET A 197 -22.01 -10.65 -1.22
CA MET A 197 -21.35 -9.63 -0.42
C MET A 197 -19.90 -10.04 -0.09
N VAL A 198 -18.99 -9.09 -0.27
CA VAL A 198 -17.64 -9.12 0.32
C VAL A 198 -17.56 -8.02 1.37
N GLY A 199 -16.82 -8.23 2.43
CA GLY A 199 -16.51 -7.18 3.40
C GLY A 199 -15.26 -7.50 4.20
N TRP A 200 -14.75 -6.50 4.91
CA TRP A 200 -13.59 -6.65 5.77
C TRP A 200 -13.89 -7.55 6.99
N ASP A 201 -12.87 -7.88 7.76
CA ASP A 201 -12.97 -8.78 8.94
C ASP A 201 -14.09 -8.43 9.93
N GLU A 202 -14.49 -7.17 10.01
CA GLU A 202 -15.50 -6.66 10.95
C GLU A 202 -16.89 -7.27 10.71
N ILE A 203 -17.19 -7.67 9.49
CA ILE A 203 -18.47 -8.34 9.20
C ILE A 203 -18.50 -9.78 9.69
N LEU A 204 -17.34 -10.36 10.07
CA LEU A 204 -17.25 -11.73 10.55
C LEU A 204 -17.67 -11.84 12.01
N THR A 205 -18.88 -12.32 12.23
CA THR A 205 -19.46 -12.60 13.55
C THR A 205 -20.00 -14.03 13.58
N PRO A 206 -20.31 -14.60 14.75
CA PRO A 206 -20.90 -15.95 14.82
C PRO A 206 -22.20 -16.12 14.03
N GLY A 207 -22.89 -15.01 13.72
CA GLY A 207 -24.14 -15.00 12.94
C GLY A 207 -23.97 -14.72 11.46
N THR A 208 -22.75 -14.49 10.98
CA THR A 208 -22.50 -14.15 9.56
C THR A 208 -22.85 -15.31 8.65
N PRO A 209 -23.70 -15.13 7.64
CA PRO A 209 -24.03 -16.15 6.67
C PRO A 209 -22.79 -16.64 5.91
N LYS A 210 -22.75 -17.94 5.59
CA LYS A 210 -21.55 -18.60 5.03
C LYS A 210 -21.23 -18.21 3.60
N ASP A 211 -22.12 -17.59 2.90
CA ASP A 211 -21.96 -17.10 1.53
C ASP A 211 -21.36 -15.70 1.46
N ALA A 212 -21.30 -14.96 2.59
CA ALA A 212 -20.47 -13.76 2.69
C ALA A 212 -18.99 -14.11 2.56
N VAL A 213 -18.24 -13.35 1.76
CA VAL A 213 -16.79 -13.48 1.61
C VAL A 213 -16.10 -12.50 2.55
N ILE A 214 -15.16 -13.00 3.32
CA ILE A 214 -14.41 -12.22 4.31
C ILE A 214 -13.07 -11.83 3.75
N GLN A 215 -12.80 -10.54 3.64
CA GLN A 215 -11.47 -10.04 3.30
C GLN A 215 -10.71 -9.71 4.57
N SER A 216 -9.67 -10.51 4.85
CA SER A 216 -8.91 -10.38 6.10
C SER A 216 -7.78 -9.39 5.97
N TRP A 217 -7.87 -8.28 6.69
CA TRP A 217 -6.79 -7.32 6.89
C TRP A 217 -6.14 -7.43 8.29
N ARG A 218 -6.69 -8.30 9.15
CA ARG A 218 -6.15 -8.62 10.47
C ARG A 218 -5.20 -9.82 10.49
N GLY A 219 -5.02 -10.46 9.33
CA GLY A 219 -4.01 -11.51 9.16
C GLY A 219 -4.58 -12.91 9.00
N VAL A 220 -3.66 -13.88 8.92
CA VAL A 220 -3.97 -15.28 8.64
C VAL A 220 -4.83 -15.93 9.71
N GLU A 221 -4.75 -15.48 10.96
CA GLU A 221 -5.55 -15.98 12.08
C GLU A 221 -7.02 -15.65 11.90
N SER A 222 -7.34 -14.41 11.52
CA SER A 222 -8.72 -13.97 11.24
C SER A 222 -9.27 -14.70 10.00
N LEU A 223 -8.46 -14.80 8.95
CA LEU A 223 -8.82 -15.60 7.77
C LEU A 223 -9.13 -17.06 8.12
N ALA A 224 -8.34 -17.66 9.02
CA ALA A 224 -8.57 -19.03 9.49
C ALA A 224 -9.88 -19.16 10.29
N VAL A 225 -10.27 -18.15 11.06
CA VAL A 225 -11.57 -18.11 11.75
C VAL A 225 -12.71 -18.12 10.72
N ALA A 226 -12.63 -17.30 9.68
CA ALA A 226 -13.63 -17.28 8.62
C ALA A 226 -13.78 -18.66 7.95
N ALA A 227 -12.68 -19.30 7.56
CA ALA A 227 -12.68 -20.63 6.97
C ALA A 227 -13.24 -21.71 7.90
N LYS A 228 -12.95 -21.64 9.21
CA LYS A 228 -13.52 -22.56 10.22
C LYS A 228 -15.03 -22.38 10.40
N GLN A 229 -15.54 -21.16 10.22
CA GLN A 229 -16.98 -20.88 10.22
C GLN A 229 -17.68 -21.30 8.90
N GLY A 230 -16.89 -21.62 7.87
CA GLY A 230 -17.38 -22.03 6.55
C GLY A 230 -17.52 -20.90 5.55
N ASN A 231 -17.02 -19.69 5.87
CA ASN A 231 -16.96 -18.56 4.96
C ASN A 231 -15.74 -18.67 4.04
N ARG A 232 -15.90 -18.24 2.79
CA ARG A 232 -14.76 -18.02 1.88
C ARG A 232 -14.00 -16.77 2.32
N GLY A 233 -12.68 -16.73 2.06
CA GLY A 233 -11.88 -15.60 2.49
C GLY A 233 -10.74 -15.23 1.56
N ILE A 234 -10.30 -13.98 1.65
CA ILE A 234 -9.18 -13.37 0.93
C ILE A 234 -8.23 -12.78 1.97
N LEU A 235 -6.92 -12.98 1.81
CA LEU A 235 -5.90 -12.38 2.67
C LEU A 235 -5.38 -11.08 2.07
N SER A 236 -5.41 -9.98 2.81
CA SER A 236 -4.83 -8.69 2.40
C SER A 236 -3.77 -8.14 3.34
N ALA A 237 -3.80 -8.47 4.63
CA ALA A 237 -2.97 -7.82 5.66
C ALA A 237 -1.47 -7.78 5.37
N PRO A 238 -0.77 -8.88 4.97
CA PRO A 238 0.66 -8.77 4.73
C PRO A 238 0.98 -7.95 3.47
N TYR A 239 0.00 -7.78 2.56
CA TYR A 239 0.16 -7.24 1.21
C TYR A 239 -0.30 -5.78 1.06
N TYR A 240 -0.33 -5.03 2.15
CA TYR A 240 -0.59 -3.59 2.14
C TYR A 240 0.65 -2.85 1.65
N LEU A 241 0.57 -2.27 0.45
CA LEU A 241 1.68 -1.60 -0.23
C LEU A 241 2.04 -0.24 0.37
N ASP A 242 1.07 0.44 0.97
CA ASP A 242 1.23 1.69 1.72
C ASP A 242 2.05 1.52 3.00
N GLY A 243 2.18 0.30 3.52
CA GLY A 243 3.15 -0.04 4.57
C GLY A 243 4.61 0.04 4.14
N MET A 244 4.89 0.35 2.86
CA MET A 244 6.23 0.53 2.27
C MET A 244 7.17 -0.67 2.45
N LYS A 245 6.61 -1.87 2.63
CA LYS A 245 7.34 -3.13 2.78
C LYS A 245 8.09 -3.51 1.49
N THR A 246 9.14 -4.30 1.64
CA THR A 246 9.88 -4.84 0.50
C THR A 246 9.11 -5.96 -0.20
N ALA A 247 9.45 -6.23 -1.47
CA ALA A 247 8.92 -7.38 -2.19
C ALA A 247 9.22 -8.68 -1.44
N GLU A 248 10.46 -8.85 -0.93
CA GLU A 248 10.88 -10.02 -0.15
C GLU A 248 9.97 -10.31 1.03
N SER A 249 9.74 -9.31 1.90
CA SER A 249 8.97 -9.52 3.13
C SER A 249 7.55 -9.98 2.84
N MET A 250 6.91 -9.42 1.81
CA MET A 250 5.55 -9.79 1.41
C MET A 250 5.52 -11.10 0.60
N TYR A 251 6.56 -11.39 -0.19
CA TYR A 251 6.67 -12.61 -1.00
C TYR A 251 6.80 -13.88 -0.14
N LEU A 252 7.39 -13.76 1.04
CA LEU A 252 7.54 -14.89 1.96
C LEU A 252 6.26 -15.23 2.74
N ASP A 253 5.31 -14.32 2.79
CA ASP A 253 3.98 -14.58 3.33
C ASP A 253 3.11 -15.36 2.34
N ASP A 254 2.31 -16.29 2.85
CA ASP A 254 1.39 -17.10 2.04
C ASP A 254 -0.01 -17.08 2.68
N PRO A 255 -1.10 -16.97 1.90
CA PRO A 255 -2.46 -17.02 2.45
C PRO A 255 -2.77 -18.28 3.26
N ILE A 256 -2.04 -19.37 3.00
CA ILE A 256 -2.12 -20.62 3.76
C ILE A 256 -0.71 -20.97 4.27
N PRO A 257 -0.31 -20.49 5.47
CA PRO A 257 1.04 -20.73 5.99
C PRO A 257 1.29 -22.21 6.31
N ASP A 258 2.58 -22.60 6.38
CA ASP A 258 2.98 -24.00 6.62
C ASP A 258 2.45 -24.58 7.94
N ASN A 259 2.29 -23.72 8.96
CA ASN A 259 1.77 -24.09 10.28
C ASN A 259 0.24 -23.97 10.40
N THR A 260 -0.48 -23.90 9.26
CA THR A 260 -1.95 -23.75 9.28
C THR A 260 -2.63 -24.90 10.03
N THR A 261 -3.66 -24.55 10.80
CA THR A 261 -4.51 -25.50 11.51
C THR A 261 -5.80 -25.85 10.74
N LEU A 262 -5.93 -25.35 9.50
CA LEU A 262 -7.10 -25.58 8.65
C LEU A 262 -7.06 -26.99 8.05
N THR A 263 -8.22 -27.65 8.04
CA THR A 263 -8.40 -28.91 7.30
C THR A 263 -8.28 -28.66 5.78
N PRO A 264 -8.03 -29.69 4.95
CA PRO A 264 -7.97 -29.53 3.50
C PRO A 264 -9.24 -28.91 2.90
N ASP A 265 -10.42 -29.20 3.45
CA ASP A 265 -11.68 -28.61 2.98
C ASP A 265 -11.82 -27.14 3.40
N GLN A 266 -11.36 -26.77 4.58
CA GLN A 266 -11.30 -25.37 5.01
C GLN A 266 -10.28 -24.56 4.20
N GLN A 267 -9.14 -25.15 3.82
CA GLN A 267 -8.15 -24.50 2.94
C GLN A 267 -8.73 -24.15 1.56
N LYS A 268 -9.67 -24.94 1.03
CA LYS A 268 -10.36 -24.65 -0.23
C LYS A 268 -11.25 -23.40 -0.17
N LEU A 269 -11.60 -22.94 1.03
CA LEU A 269 -12.35 -21.70 1.24
C LEU A 269 -11.47 -20.45 1.13
N ILE A 270 -10.14 -20.60 1.18
CA ILE A 270 -9.21 -19.49 0.97
C ILE A 270 -9.08 -19.25 -0.53
N LEU A 271 -9.59 -18.11 -0.99
CA LEU A 271 -9.62 -17.76 -2.41
C LEU A 271 -8.25 -17.26 -2.92
N GLY A 272 -7.38 -16.84 -2.00
CA GLY A 272 -6.04 -16.34 -2.30
C GLY A 272 -5.69 -15.11 -1.51
N GLY A 273 -4.82 -14.27 -2.09
CA GLY A 273 -4.39 -13.00 -1.51
C GLY A 273 -4.75 -11.80 -2.39
N GLU A 274 -4.81 -10.64 -1.78
CA GLU A 274 -5.05 -9.38 -2.46
C GLU A 274 -4.04 -8.32 -2.05
N VAL A 275 -3.46 -7.68 -3.05
CA VAL A 275 -2.54 -6.55 -2.87
C VAL A 275 -3.36 -5.27 -2.74
N CYS A 276 -3.19 -4.54 -1.65
CA CYS A 276 -3.95 -3.32 -1.39
C CYS A 276 -3.06 -2.08 -1.45
N MET A 277 -3.51 -1.06 -2.20
CA MET A 277 -2.88 0.26 -2.24
C MET A 277 -3.86 1.32 -1.77
N TRP A 278 -3.73 1.71 -0.51
CA TRP A 278 -4.45 2.82 0.08
C TRP A 278 -3.84 4.16 -0.36
N ALA A 279 -4.68 5.18 -0.56
CA ALA A 279 -4.29 6.37 -1.30
C ALA A 279 -4.08 7.63 -0.46
N GLU A 280 -3.93 7.54 0.85
CA GLU A 280 -3.74 8.70 1.72
C GLU A 280 -2.44 9.45 1.43
N GLN A 281 -1.39 8.74 1.02
CA GLN A 281 -0.05 9.30 0.82
C GLN A 281 0.48 9.08 -0.61
N ILE A 282 -0.42 8.92 -1.57
CA ILE A 282 -0.08 8.79 -2.98
C ILE A 282 -0.97 9.68 -3.84
N THR A 283 -0.51 9.94 -5.06
CA THR A 283 -1.27 10.64 -6.12
C THR A 283 -1.15 9.88 -7.43
N ALA A 284 -1.87 10.31 -8.45
CA ALA A 284 -1.76 9.77 -9.81
C ALA A 284 -0.33 9.76 -10.37
N GLN A 285 0.55 10.65 -9.86
CA GLN A 285 1.95 10.73 -10.28
C GLN A 285 2.83 9.67 -9.57
N THR A 286 2.51 9.32 -8.33
CA THR A 286 3.38 8.49 -7.49
C THR A 286 2.91 7.05 -7.32
N VAL A 287 1.63 6.76 -7.62
CA VAL A 287 1.00 5.45 -7.39
C VAL A 287 1.78 4.29 -8.02
N ASP A 288 2.21 4.42 -9.27
CA ASP A 288 2.89 3.32 -9.96
C ASP A 288 4.18 2.91 -9.24
N SER A 289 4.95 3.87 -8.72
CA SER A 289 6.19 3.56 -7.99
C SER A 289 5.94 2.91 -6.61
N ARG A 290 4.72 3.03 -6.08
CA ARG A 290 4.30 2.35 -4.85
C ARG A 290 3.77 0.95 -5.12
N VAL A 291 3.10 0.76 -6.24
CA VAL A 291 2.51 -0.52 -6.65
C VAL A 291 3.54 -1.42 -7.30
N TRP A 292 4.28 -0.92 -8.28
CA TRP A 292 5.18 -1.69 -9.12
C TRP A 292 6.66 -1.46 -8.79
N PRO A 293 7.54 -2.46 -8.99
CA PRO A 293 7.24 -3.82 -9.47
C PRO A 293 6.84 -4.81 -8.36
N ARG A 294 6.77 -4.41 -7.07
CA ARG A 294 6.50 -5.29 -5.91
C ARG A 294 5.30 -6.20 -6.12
N THR A 295 4.23 -5.66 -6.72
CA THR A 295 3.00 -6.42 -7.02
C THR A 295 3.26 -7.60 -7.97
N ALA A 296 4.25 -7.54 -8.86
CA ALA A 296 4.60 -8.67 -9.71
C ALA A 296 5.17 -9.87 -8.91
N ALA A 297 5.97 -9.60 -7.88
CA ALA A 297 6.43 -10.65 -6.96
C ALA A 297 5.27 -11.28 -6.18
N LEU A 298 4.29 -10.47 -5.77
CA LEU A 298 3.11 -10.96 -5.08
C LEU A 298 2.18 -11.76 -6.00
N ALA A 299 2.05 -11.36 -7.26
CA ALA A 299 1.33 -12.15 -8.25
C ALA A 299 1.97 -13.55 -8.40
N GLU A 300 3.30 -13.64 -8.44
CA GLU A 300 3.98 -14.94 -8.41
C GLU A 300 3.67 -15.72 -7.14
N ARG A 301 3.68 -15.06 -5.96
CA ARG A 301 3.33 -15.71 -4.69
C ARG A 301 1.94 -16.35 -4.75
N PHE A 302 0.95 -15.65 -5.29
CA PHE A 302 -0.44 -16.14 -5.36
C PHE A 302 -0.64 -17.25 -6.39
N TRP A 303 0.13 -17.27 -7.46
CA TRP A 303 0.02 -18.27 -8.52
C TRP A 303 0.95 -19.48 -8.34
N SER A 304 1.94 -19.40 -7.43
CA SER A 304 2.94 -20.45 -7.25
C SER A 304 2.64 -21.32 -6.02
N PRO A 305 3.13 -22.57 -6.01
CA PRO A 305 3.13 -23.35 -4.80
C PRO A 305 3.84 -22.64 -3.65
N ARG A 306 3.34 -22.76 -2.42
CA ARG A 306 3.89 -22.07 -1.24
C ARG A 306 5.38 -22.37 -0.96
N GLN A 307 5.91 -23.47 -1.49
CA GLN A 307 7.33 -23.84 -1.36
C GLN A 307 8.24 -23.01 -2.26
N THR A 308 7.71 -22.28 -3.24
CA THR A 308 8.48 -21.38 -4.09
C THR A 308 8.85 -20.13 -3.29
N ARG A 309 10.08 -20.10 -2.74
CA ARG A 309 10.55 -19.05 -1.82
C ARG A 309 12.00 -18.63 -2.06
N ASP A 310 12.48 -18.80 -3.30
CA ASP A 310 13.82 -18.37 -3.69
C ASP A 310 13.84 -16.85 -3.92
N VAL A 311 14.16 -16.10 -2.87
CA VAL A 311 14.16 -14.65 -2.88
C VAL A 311 15.22 -14.08 -3.85
N PRO A 312 16.48 -14.56 -3.91
CA PRO A 312 17.45 -14.12 -4.90
C PRO A 312 16.97 -14.29 -6.35
N ASP A 313 16.39 -15.44 -6.69
CA ASP A 313 15.85 -15.67 -8.04
C ASP A 313 14.60 -14.83 -8.30
N MET A 314 13.74 -14.62 -7.31
CA MET A 314 12.61 -13.70 -7.40
C MET A 314 13.08 -12.29 -7.79
N TYR A 315 14.05 -11.70 -7.09
CA TYR A 315 14.57 -10.37 -7.42
C TYR A 315 15.24 -10.31 -8.79
N ARG A 316 15.99 -11.34 -9.18
CA ARG A 316 16.60 -11.44 -10.52
C ARG A 316 15.54 -11.36 -11.62
N ARG A 317 14.43 -12.07 -11.47
CA ARG A 317 13.30 -12.05 -12.43
C ARG A 317 12.50 -10.76 -12.32
N LEU A 318 12.31 -10.22 -11.11
CA LEU A 318 11.60 -8.98 -10.85
C LEU A 318 12.27 -7.79 -11.55
N ALA A 319 13.62 -7.76 -11.61
CA ALA A 319 14.35 -6.74 -12.35
C ALA A 319 14.02 -6.74 -13.84
N ILE A 320 13.90 -7.93 -14.46
CA ILE A 320 13.52 -8.08 -15.87
C ILE A 320 12.04 -7.69 -16.06
N GLU A 321 11.17 -8.15 -15.18
CA GLU A 321 9.74 -7.83 -15.24
C GLU A 321 9.48 -6.33 -15.03
N SER A 322 10.27 -5.65 -14.19
CA SER A 322 10.20 -4.20 -14.03
C SER A 322 10.41 -3.45 -15.35
N ILE A 323 11.38 -3.86 -16.15
CA ILE A 323 11.63 -3.26 -17.50
C ILE A 323 10.46 -3.55 -18.43
N ARG A 324 9.91 -4.76 -18.38
CA ARG A 324 8.74 -5.14 -19.19
C ARG A 324 7.52 -4.29 -18.83
N LEU A 325 7.26 -4.10 -17.54
CA LEU A 325 6.16 -3.26 -17.05
C LEU A 325 6.32 -1.80 -17.48
N ASP A 326 7.54 -1.24 -17.42
CA ASP A 326 7.83 0.10 -17.94
C ASP A 326 7.52 0.21 -19.43
N SER A 327 7.89 -0.79 -20.22
CA SER A 327 7.59 -0.84 -21.68
C SER A 327 6.10 -0.90 -22.00
N LEU A 328 5.25 -1.32 -21.05
CA LEU A 328 3.79 -1.29 -21.13
C LEU A 328 3.18 0.08 -20.74
N GLY A 329 4.01 1.05 -20.38
CA GLY A 329 3.57 2.40 -20.02
C GLY A 329 3.33 2.64 -18.53
N LEU A 330 3.75 1.70 -17.67
CA LEU A 330 3.74 1.96 -16.22
C LEU A 330 4.88 2.92 -15.87
N THR A 331 4.60 3.88 -15.01
CA THR A 331 5.53 4.98 -14.71
C THR A 331 6.35 4.77 -13.43
N HIS A 332 6.49 3.53 -12.96
CA HIS A 332 7.18 3.20 -11.71
C HIS A 332 8.69 3.45 -11.75
N ILE A 333 9.30 3.54 -12.94
CA ILE A 333 10.69 3.96 -13.16
C ILE A 333 10.72 5.46 -13.50
N SER A 334 10.04 5.86 -14.56
CA SER A 334 10.08 7.21 -15.12
C SER A 334 9.42 8.27 -14.23
N GLY A 335 8.40 7.91 -13.44
CA GLY A 335 7.70 8.81 -12.53
C GLY A 335 8.62 9.38 -11.44
N PRO A 336 9.30 8.54 -10.63
CA PRO A 336 10.31 9.01 -9.68
C PRO A 336 11.41 9.87 -10.31
N GLU A 337 11.95 9.47 -11.46
CA GLU A 337 12.98 10.25 -12.15
C GLU A 337 12.49 11.63 -12.56
N SER A 338 11.27 11.71 -13.09
CA SER A 338 10.64 13.00 -13.42
C SER A 338 10.44 13.86 -12.16
N GLY A 339 10.00 13.25 -11.06
CA GLY A 339 9.86 13.92 -9.78
C GLY A 339 11.19 14.46 -9.23
N LEU A 340 12.27 13.68 -9.34
CA LEU A 340 13.60 14.12 -8.93
C LEU A 340 14.09 15.32 -9.76
N ARG A 341 13.83 15.36 -11.07
CA ARG A 341 14.13 16.53 -11.90
C ARG A 341 13.36 17.79 -11.46
N GLN A 342 12.07 17.63 -11.13
CA GLN A 342 11.26 18.74 -10.60
C GLN A 342 11.75 19.21 -9.22
N LEU A 343 12.17 18.30 -8.37
CA LEU A 343 12.67 18.60 -7.03
C LEU A 343 14.03 19.31 -7.08
N ALA A 344 14.91 18.81 -7.94
CA ALA A 344 16.27 19.29 -8.09
C ALA A 344 16.38 20.59 -8.91
N GLY A 345 15.44 20.84 -9.83
CA GLY A 345 15.41 22.04 -10.67
C GLY A 345 16.48 22.09 -11.78
N SER A 346 17.41 21.13 -11.82
CA SER A 346 18.40 20.99 -12.90
C SER A 346 18.81 19.54 -13.09
N GLU A 347 19.28 19.17 -14.30
CA GLU A 347 19.76 17.80 -14.59
C GLU A 347 20.98 17.42 -13.76
N ALA A 348 21.89 18.37 -13.53
CA ALA A 348 23.07 18.12 -12.70
C ALA A 348 22.70 17.81 -11.25
N ALA A 349 21.78 18.58 -10.66
CA ALA A 349 21.29 18.33 -9.32
C ALA A 349 20.44 17.06 -9.25
N ALA A 350 19.64 16.77 -10.27
CA ALA A 350 18.84 15.54 -10.34
C ALA A 350 19.71 14.29 -10.37
N SER A 351 20.80 14.30 -11.13
CA SER A 351 21.76 13.19 -11.18
C SER A 351 22.42 12.91 -9.82
N GLN A 352 22.83 13.96 -9.10
CA GLN A 352 23.39 13.81 -7.74
C GLN A 352 22.34 13.38 -6.73
N LEU A 353 21.12 13.92 -6.83
CA LEU A 353 20.00 13.54 -5.97
C LEU A 353 19.60 12.07 -6.20
N ALA A 354 19.63 11.58 -7.44
CA ALA A 354 19.33 10.18 -7.75
C ALA A 354 20.27 9.20 -7.06
N ILE A 355 21.58 9.55 -6.89
CA ILE A 355 22.54 8.74 -6.14
C ILE A 355 22.08 8.60 -4.68
N LEU A 356 21.73 9.68 -4.02
CA LEU A 356 21.26 9.66 -2.64
C LEU A 356 19.92 8.92 -2.52
N ILE A 357 18.93 9.25 -3.36
CA ILE A 357 17.60 8.66 -3.32
C ILE A 357 17.62 7.16 -3.58
N SER A 358 18.54 6.65 -4.40
CA SER A 358 18.68 5.20 -4.63
C SER A 358 19.04 4.41 -3.37
N THR A 359 19.63 5.06 -2.36
CA THR A 359 19.97 4.46 -1.07
C THR A 359 18.84 4.49 -0.04
N LEU A 360 17.73 5.14 -0.37
CA LEU A 360 16.64 5.42 0.54
C LEU A 360 15.35 4.70 0.12
N SER A 361 14.54 4.32 1.11
CA SER A 361 13.13 4.01 0.99
C SER A 361 12.28 5.03 1.74
N PRO A 362 10.99 5.21 1.42
CA PRO A 362 10.10 5.98 2.26
C PRO A 362 9.84 5.23 3.57
N VAL A 363 9.63 5.97 4.65
CA VAL A 363 9.09 5.40 5.90
C VAL A 363 7.69 4.85 5.70
N SER A 364 7.21 4.00 6.62
CA SER A 364 5.85 3.46 6.59
C SER A 364 4.78 4.58 6.60
N PHE A 365 3.56 4.23 6.20
CA PHE A 365 2.40 5.13 6.32
C PHE A 365 2.29 5.74 7.74
N SER A 366 2.37 4.90 8.77
CA SER A 366 2.21 5.32 10.16
C SER A 366 3.32 6.28 10.62
N ASP A 367 4.58 5.96 10.28
CA ASP A 367 5.73 6.79 10.66
C ASP A 367 5.68 8.13 9.94
N ARG A 368 5.30 8.13 8.66
CA ARG A 368 5.11 9.38 7.93
C ARG A 368 4.00 10.22 8.53
N TYR A 369 2.84 9.62 8.83
CA TYR A 369 1.70 10.35 9.39
C TYR A 369 1.98 10.94 10.77
N GLN A 370 2.86 10.31 11.58
CA GLN A 370 3.32 10.86 12.84
C GLN A 370 4.23 12.08 12.66
N GLN A 371 5.14 12.03 11.69
CA GLN A 371 6.10 13.10 11.43
C GLN A 371 5.51 14.25 10.58
N GLN A 372 4.62 13.93 9.65
CA GLN A 372 3.99 14.88 8.74
C GLN A 372 2.50 14.61 8.65
N LYS A 373 1.67 15.44 9.28
CA LYS A 373 0.22 15.38 9.11
C LYS A 373 -0.14 15.76 7.68
N THR A 374 -0.45 14.75 6.86
CA THR A 374 -0.90 14.94 5.49
C THR A 374 -2.41 15.05 5.42
N SER A 375 -2.90 15.64 4.35
CA SER A 375 -4.32 15.75 4.01
C SER A 375 -4.51 15.51 2.52
N GLN A 376 -5.73 15.31 2.10
CA GLN A 376 -6.10 15.22 0.67
C GLN A 376 -5.57 16.42 -0.17
N LEU A 377 -5.35 17.58 0.46
CA LEU A 377 -4.86 18.78 -0.21
C LEU A 377 -3.34 18.98 -0.08
N THR A 378 -2.63 18.07 0.59
CA THR A 378 -1.18 18.15 0.73
C THR A 378 -0.51 17.78 -0.60
N PRO A 379 0.32 18.66 -1.18
CA PRO A 379 1.08 18.29 -2.37
C PRO A 379 2.06 17.17 -2.06
N MET A 380 1.90 16.01 -2.70
CA MET A 380 2.82 14.88 -2.59
C MET A 380 3.98 15.07 -3.58
N SER A 381 4.84 16.06 -3.30
CA SER A 381 5.95 16.49 -4.16
C SER A 381 7.26 16.70 -3.39
N ASN A 382 7.42 16.00 -2.27
CA ASN A 382 8.62 16.00 -1.44
C ASN A 382 9.57 14.87 -1.88
N ALA A 383 10.78 14.85 -1.36
CA ALA A 383 11.78 13.82 -1.67
C ALA A 383 11.25 12.40 -1.38
N VAL A 384 10.55 12.22 -0.25
CA VAL A 384 9.93 10.94 0.13
C VAL A 384 8.92 10.43 -0.91
N ASP A 385 8.26 11.31 -1.64
CA ASP A 385 7.25 10.92 -2.64
C ASP A 385 7.89 10.29 -3.88
N TYR A 386 9.15 10.55 -4.13
CA TYR A 386 9.94 10.04 -5.25
C TYR A 386 10.94 8.95 -4.86
N THR A 387 11.03 8.57 -3.58
CA THR A 387 11.76 7.38 -3.15
C THR A 387 10.93 6.12 -3.44
N ARG A 388 11.58 5.03 -3.83
CA ARG A 388 10.92 3.73 -4.09
C ARG A 388 10.90 2.91 -2.80
N PRO A 389 9.79 2.21 -2.46
CA PRO A 389 9.74 1.39 -1.25
C PRO A 389 10.78 0.26 -1.21
N ASP A 390 11.10 -0.29 -2.38
CA ASP A 390 12.09 -1.36 -2.54
C ASP A 390 13.01 -1.01 -3.71
N PRO A 391 13.98 -0.08 -3.50
CA PRO A 391 14.87 0.35 -4.57
C PRO A 391 15.85 -0.76 -4.97
N PRO A 392 16.16 -0.93 -6.27
CA PRO A 392 17.06 -2.00 -6.77
C PRO A 392 18.41 -2.06 -6.05
N LEU A 393 18.96 -0.91 -5.66
CA LEU A 393 20.26 -0.84 -4.98
C LEU A 393 20.30 -1.66 -3.68
N ARG A 394 19.17 -1.89 -3.02
CA ARG A 394 19.10 -2.76 -1.83
C ARG A 394 19.62 -4.16 -2.15
N GLU A 395 19.11 -4.75 -3.21
CA GLU A 395 19.51 -6.10 -3.65
C GLU A 395 20.88 -6.08 -4.33
N ASP A 396 21.16 -5.09 -5.18
CA ASP A 396 22.44 -4.96 -5.86
C ASP A 396 23.60 -4.89 -4.86
N LEU A 397 23.46 -4.09 -3.79
CA LEU A 397 24.49 -3.99 -2.75
C LEU A 397 24.64 -5.31 -1.96
N ARG A 398 23.52 -5.99 -1.67
CA ARG A 398 23.56 -7.31 -1.03
C ARG A 398 24.34 -8.32 -1.88
N LEU A 399 24.10 -8.34 -3.17
CA LEU A 399 24.82 -9.21 -4.12
C LEU A 399 26.31 -8.84 -4.23
N LEU A 400 26.66 -7.55 -4.20
CA LEU A 400 28.05 -7.10 -4.25
C LEU A 400 28.83 -7.44 -2.96
N VAL A 401 28.17 -7.50 -1.82
CA VAL A 401 28.80 -7.87 -0.54
C VAL A 401 28.91 -9.39 -0.38
N ASN A 402 28.04 -10.17 -1.05
CA ASN A 402 28.00 -11.63 -0.92
C ASN A 402 29.36 -12.34 -1.17
N PRO A 403 30.21 -11.96 -2.16
CA PRO A 403 31.55 -12.56 -2.36
C PRO A 403 32.51 -12.40 -1.18
N TYR A 404 32.27 -11.45 -0.30
CA TYR A 404 33.07 -11.26 0.93
C TYR A 404 32.60 -12.18 2.07
N LEU A 405 31.36 -12.62 2.04
CA LEU A 405 30.75 -13.45 3.09
C LEU A 405 30.91 -14.95 2.81
N HIS A 406 31.04 -15.30 1.55
CA HIS A 406 31.06 -16.68 1.07
C HIS A 406 32.23 -16.92 0.13
N SER A 407 32.61 -18.20 -0.03
CA SER A 407 33.65 -18.57 -1.00
C SER A 407 33.27 -18.13 -2.42
N ALA A 408 34.06 -17.24 -2.99
CA ALA A 408 33.89 -16.70 -4.34
C ALA A 408 35.15 -16.94 -5.17
N THR A 409 35.03 -16.91 -6.50
CA THR A 409 36.21 -16.94 -7.35
C THR A 409 36.98 -15.63 -7.22
N PRO A 410 38.31 -15.64 -7.43
CA PRO A 410 39.11 -14.40 -7.40
C PRO A 410 38.57 -13.32 -8.38
N SER A 411 38.03 -13.75 -9.51
CA SER A 411 37.41 -12.84 -10.50
C SER A 411 36.15 -12.17 -9.97
N ASP A 412 35.26 -12.93 -9.31
CA ASP A 412 34.00 -12.40 -8.75
C ASP A 412 34.29 -11.42 -7.61
N TYR A 413 35.25 -11.79 -6.74
CA TYR A 413 35.70 -10.92 -5.66
C TYR A 413 36.28 -9.59 -6.21
N ALA A 414 37.19 -9.64 -7.19
CA ALA A 414 37.82 -8.46 -7.77
C ALA A 414 36.80 -7.57 -8.49
N THR A 415 35.76 -8.17 -9.10
CA THR A 415 34.68 -7.45 -9.78
C THR A 415 33.82 -6.74 -8.73
N ALA A 416 33.36 -7.45 -7.70
CA ALA A 416 32.57 -6.89 -6.60
C ALA A 416 33.35 -5.76 -5.89
N HIS A 417 34.61 -5.98 -5.60
CA HIS A 417 35.48 -4.98 -4.94
C HIS A 417 35.52 -3.66 -5.73
N ARG A 418 35.76 -3.73 -7.04
CA ARG A 418 35.81 -2.54 -7.90
C ARG A 418 34.46 -1.83 -7.95
N GLN A 419 33.36 -2.57 -8.07
CA GLN A 419 32.01 -2.00 -8.12
C GLN A 419 31.64 -1.34 -6.79
N LEU A 420 31.97 -1.94 -5.65
CA LEU A 420 31.77 -1.35 -4.34
C LEU A 420 32.59 -0.06 -4.15
N GLN A 421 33.86 -0.04 -4.61
CA GLN A 421 34.67 1.17 -4.55
C GLN A 421 34.04 2.32 -5.35
N ILE A 422 33.58 2.06 -6.58
CA ILE A 422 32.88 3.06 -7.42
C ILE A 422 31.64 3.57 -6.72
N LEU A 423 30.84 2.66 -6.18
CA LEU A 423 29.59 2.98 -5.49
C LEU A 423 29.84 3.87 -4.26
N PHE A 424 30.75 3.48 -3.38
CA PHE A 424 31.07 4.24 -2.17
C PHE A 424 31.70 5.61 -2.49
N GLN A 425 32.54 5.69 -3.53
CA GLN A 425 33.06 6.96 -4.02
C GLN A 425 31.95 7.87 -4.53
N SER A 426 30.95 7.33 -5.24
CA SER A 426 29.80 8.12 -5.69
C SER A 426 28.98 8.69 -4.52
N TRP A 427 28.81 7.92 -3.45
CA TRP A 427 28.14 8.40 -2.24
C TRP A 427 28.94 9.52 -1.55
N ILE A 428 30.27 9.38 -1.45
CA ILE A 428 31.13 10.41 -0.88
C ILE A 428 31.05 11.70 -1.68
N ALA A 429 30.98 11.61 -3.00
CA ALA A 429 30.96 12.77 -3.88
C ALA A 429 29.58 13.47 -3.92
N SER A 430 28.49 12.71 -3.81
CA SER A 430 27.13 13.25 -3.97
C SER A 430 26.72 14.23 -2.87
N GLY A 431 27.13 14.02 -1.62
CA GLY A 431 26.80 14.90 -0.51
C GLY A 431 27.29 16.34 -0.72
N PRO A 432 28.59 16.60 -0.86
CA PRO A 432 29.12 17.94 -1.13
C PRO A 432 28.58 18.57 -2.42
N ALA A 433 28.33 17.76 -3.47
CA ALA A 433 27.73 18.26 -4.70
C ALA A 433 26.30 18.77 -4.47
N LEU A 434 25.49 18.04 -3.70
CA LEU A 434 24.14 18.48 -3.32
C LEU A 434 24.16 19.69 -2.36
N ASP A 435 25.14 19.76 -1.45
CA ASP A 435 25.28 20.91 -0.55
C ASP A 435 25.63 22.19 -1.32
N ALA A 436 26.46 22.09 -2.36
CA ALA A 436 26.78 23.22 -3.22
C ALA A 436 25.57 23.70 -4.05
N LEU A 437 24.64 22.82 -4.39
CA LEU A 437 23.43 23.12 -5.16
C LEU A 437 22.24 23.58 -4.31
N ALA A 438 22.22 23.23 -3.02
CA ALA A 438 21.10 23.50 -2.11
C ALA A 438 20.71 25.00 -1.98
N PRO A 439 21.62 25.98 -2.03
CA PRO A 439 21.25 27.40 -1.99
C PRO A 439 20.35 27.84 -3.14
N GLU A 440 20.55 27.28 -4.34
CA GLU A 440 19.74 27.57 -5.53
C GLU A 440 18.50 26.66 -5.63
N HIS A 441 18.50 25.52 -4.92
CA HIS A 441 17.45 24.52 -4.95
C HIS A 441 16.97 24.16 -3.52
N PRO A 442 16.15 25.04 -2.89
CA PRO A 442 15.77 24.92 -1.46
C PRO A 442 15.09 23.59 -1.07
N LYS A 443 14.44 22.91 -2.01
CA LYS A 443 13.82 21.61 -1.77
C LYS A 443 14.83 20.51 -1.42
N LEU A 444 16.11 20.67 -1.78
CA LEU A 444 17.18 19.76 -1.38
C LEU A 444 17.41 19.75 0.14
N ASN A 445 17.01 20.82 0.83
CA ASN A 445 17.12 20.91 2.30
C ASN A 445 16.21 19.92 3.04
N GLN A 446 15.28 19.27 2.35
CA GLN A 446 14.49 18.15 2.90
C GLN A 446 15.33 16.90 3.23
N LEU A 447 16.58 16.83 2.75
CA LEU A 447 17.50 15.69 2.91
C LEU A 447 18.87 16.12 3.47
N THR A 448 18.93 17.17 4.28
CA THR A 448 20.19 17.72 4.81
C THR A 448 20.95 16.70 5.67
N LEU A 449 20.25 15.99 6.55
CA LEU A 449 20.85 14.96 7.37
C LEU A 449 21.28 13.76 6.51
N ARG A 450 20.42 13.29 5.61
CA ARG A 450 20.72 12.16 4.71
C ARG A 450 21.91 12.43 3.80
N ARG A 451 22.07 13.67 3.32
CA ARG A 451 23.25 14.09 2.54
C ARG A 451 24.55 13.97 3.36
N SER A 452 24.51 14.36 4.62
CA SER A 452 25.68 14.20 5.52
C SER A 452 25.96 12.74 5.83
N GLN A 453 24.92 11.95 6.13
CA GLN A 453 25.06 10.55 6.49
C GLN A 453 25.57 9.70 5.34
N ILE A 454 25.12 9.91 4.08
CA ILE A 454 25.58 9.12 2.94
C ILE A 454 27.10 9.26 2.70
N VAL A 455 27.65 10.46 2.93
CA VAL A 455 29.12 10.68 2.85
C VAL A 455 29.84 9.84 3.90
N GLN A 456 29.33 9.80 5.13
CA GLN A 456 29.94 9.03 6.22
C GLN A 456 29.81 7.52 5.95
N LEU A 457 28.66 7.05 5.45
CA LEU A 457 28.45 5.65 5.08
C LEU A 457 29.33 5.22 3.90
N GLY A 458 29.55 6.10 2.92
CA GLY A 458 30.50 5.85 1.83
C GLY A 458 31.94 5.72 2.34
N LYS A 459 32.37 6.61 3.27
CA LYS A 459 33.70 6.52 3.92
C LYS A 459 33.84 5.24 4.74
N LEU A 460 32.81 4.84 5.49
CA LEU A 460 32.77 3.57 6.21
C LEU A 460 32.97 2.40 5.24
N GLY A 461 32.26 2.37 4.13
CA GLY A 461 32.41 1.32 3.11
C GLY A 461 33.84 1.24 2.56
N MET A 462 34.42 2.38 2.14
CA MET A 462 35.81 2.43 1.65
C MET A 462 36.83 1.95 2.68
N GLN A 463 36.68 2.36 3.93
CA GLN A 463 37.59 1.95 5.02
C GLN A 463 37.44 0.46 5.33
N SER A 464 36.22 -0.08 5.31
CA SER A 464 35.99 -1.52 5.49
C SER A 464 36.67 -2.34 4.38
N LEU A 465 36.53 -1.92 3.10
CA LEU A 465 37.17 -2.60 1.99
C LEU A 465 38.70 -2.59 2.14
N ALA A 466 39.30 -1.45 2.48
CA ALA A 466 40.76 -1.33 2.67
C ALA A 466 41.26 -2.20 3.84
N SER A 467 40.51 -2.27 4.94
CA SER A 467 40.86 -3.10 6.09
C SER A 467 40.80 -4.60 5.74
N ILE A 468 39.78 -5.04 5.02
CA ILE A 468 39.63 -6.43 4.57
C ILE A 468 40.76 -6.80 3.60
N GLU A 469 41.06 -5.95 2.61
CA GLU A 469 42.10 -6.20 1.60
C GLU A 469 43.51 -6.29 2.22
N SER A 470 43.82 -5.38 3.16
CA SER A 470 45.10 -5.36 3.84
C SER A 470 45.24 -6.37 4.99
N HIS A 471 44.19 -7.11 5.31
CA HIS A 471 44.10 -7.99 6.51
C HIS A 471 44.50 -7.26 7.80
N THR A 472 44.15 -5.96 7.90
CA THR A 472 44.50 -5.14 9.05
C THR A 472 43.28 -4.98 9.96
N LEU A 473 43.40 -5.41 11.21
CA LEU A 473 42.39 -5.20 12.24
C LEU A 473 42.23 -3.70 12.54
N PRO A 474 41.08 -3.10 12.38
CA PRO A 474 40.82 -1.73 12.82
C PRO A 474 40.80 -1.64 14.35
N SER A 475 41.00 -0.43 14.89
CA SER A 475 40.91 -0.22 16.33
C SER A 475 39.48 -0.45 16.85
N THR A 476 39.38 -0.89 18.10
CA THR A 476 38.06 -1.04 18.78
C THR A 476 37.26 0.26 18.73
N THR A 477 37.94 1.40 18.93
CA THR A 477 37.28 2.72 18.83
C THR A 477 36.68 2.99 17.43
N TRP A 478 37.36 2.53 16.36
CA TRP A 478 36.82 2.67 15.01
C TRP A 478 35.57 1.82 14.84
N ILE A 479 35.58 0.55 15.27
CA ILE A 479 34.45 -0.37 15.19
C ILE A 479 33.24 0.21 15.96
N GLU A 480 33.46 0.70 17.18
CA GLU A 480 32.44 1.34 17.99
C GLU A 480 31.84 2.58 17.30
N ALA A 481 32.69 3.41 16.69
CA ALA A 481 32.23 4.59 15.96
C ALA A 481 31.38 4.22 14.72
N GLN A 482 31.79 3.18 13.96
CA GLN A 482 31.02 2.74 12.80
C GLN A 482 29.66 2.11 13.21
N ASN A 483 29.64 1.29 14.25
CA ASN A 483 28.39 0.74 14.78
C ASN A 483 27.44 1.85 15.29
N LYS A 484 27.99 2.88 15.91
CA LYS A 484 27.21 4.06 16.30
C LYS A 484 26.64 4.79 15.09
N LEU A 485 27.46 5.00 14.03
CA LEU A 485 27.00 5.64 12.78
C LEU A 485 25.86 4.84 12.14
N LEU A 486 26.03 3.53 11.99
CA LEU A 486 24.98 2.67 11.42
C LEU A 486 23.70 2.74 12.23
N LYS A 487 23.80 2.66 13.57
CA LYS A 487 22.65 2.78 14.48
C LYS A 487 21.94 4.13 14.34
N THR A 488 22.67 5.24 14.32
CA THR A 488 22.05 6.57 14.20
C THR A 488 21.52 6.85 12.79
N SER A 489 22.05 6.17 11.77
CA SER A 489 21.54 6.26 10.39
C SER A 489 20.26 5.43 10.17
N ALA A 490 19.95 4.50 11.09
CA ALA A 490 18.72 3.71 11.05
C ALA A 490 17.50 4.47 11.58
N ASP A 491 17.68 5.65 12.18
CA ASP A 491 16.55 6.48 12.64
C ASP A 491 15.70 6.97 11.46
N HIS A 492 14.39 6.94 11.61
CA HIS A 492 13.40 7.42 10.63
C HIS A 492 13.50 8.94 10.47
N SER A 493 14.47 9.42 9.72
CA SER A 493 14.76 10.85 9.56
C SER A 493 14.35 11.35 8.18
N GLU A 494 13.86 12.59 8.12
CA GLU A 494 13.50 13.23 6.85
C GLU A 494 12.53 12.36 6.02
N LEU A 495 11.63 11.63 6.70
CA LEU A 495 10.60 10.71 6.14
C LEU A 495 11.18 9.54 5.32
N THR A 496 12.45 9.19 5.52
CA THR A 496 13.14 8.16 4.73
C THR A 496 13.97 7.23 5.60
N ASP A 497 14.26 6.03 5.09
CA ASP A 497 15.11 5.01 5.69
C ASP A 497 16.23 4.61 4.74
N PHE A 498 17.46 4.41 5.24
CA PHE A 498 18.52 3.83 4.45
C PHE A 498 18.33 2.32 4.27
N VAL A 499 18.23 1.85 3.01
CA VAL A 499 18.14 0.42 2.67
C VAL A 499 19.49 -0.27 2.61
N ILE A 500 20.58 0.49 2.71
CA ILE A 500 21.97 0.05 2.52
C ILE A 500 22.67 -0.38 3.82
N LEU A 501 22.03 -0.18 4.99
CA LEU A 501 22.69 -0.41 6.28
C LEU A 501 23.03 -1.88 6.56
N PRO A 502 22.17 -2.88 6.25
CA PRO A 502 22.48 -4.27 6.55
C PRO A 502 23.75 -4.79 5.84
N PRO A 503 23.95 -4.58 4.52
CA PRO A 503 25.21 -4.97 3.86
C PRO A 503 26.43 -4.20 4.38
N LEU A 504 26.29 -2.92 4.75
CA LEU A 504 27.39 -2.15 5.36
C LEU A 504 27.75 -2.70 6.74
N GLN A 505 26.77 -3.10 7.55
CA GLN A 505 27.03 -3.77 8.83
C GLN A 505 27.82 -5.06 8.63
N GLN A 506 27.46 -5.86 7.63
CA GLN A 506 28.19 -7.09 7.29
C GLN A 506 29.66 -6.82 6.93
N LEU A 507 29.96 -5.74 6.19
CA LEU A 507 31.34 -5.35 5.90
C LEU A 507 32.11 -4.94 7.18
N VAL A 508 31.48 -4.19 8.09
CA VAL A 508 32.08 -3.83 9.39
C VAL A 508 32.37 -5.08 10.23
N ASP A 509 31.41 -6.01 10.28
CA ASP A 509 31.56 -7.26 11.06
C ASP A 509 32.69 -8.15 10.52
N LEU A 510 32.94 -8.12 9.20
CA LEU A 510 34.08 -8.82 8.59
C LEU A 510 35.40 -8.22 9.00
N THR A 511 35.53 -6.89 9.07
CA THR A 511 36.76 -6.24 9.50
C THR A 511 37.14 -6.58 10.95
N ALA A 512 36.20 -6.94 11.78
CA ALA A 512 36.39 -7.32 13.17
C ALA A 512 36.85 -8.79 13.34
N LYS A 513 36.80 -9.61 12.27
CA LYS A 513 37.14 -11.05 12.30
C LYS A 513 38.52 -11.36 11.73
N HIS A 514 39.13 -10.44 11.03
CA HIS A 514 40.47 -10.57 10.44
C HIS A 514 41.53 -9.98 11.34
#